data_a7c34c375becc56fa23ac7d602186569
#
_entry.id   a7c34c375becc56fa23ac7d602186569
#
_cell.length_a   1.000
_cell.length_b   1.000
_cell.length_c   1.000
_cell.angle_alpha   90.00
_cell.angle_beta   90.00
_cell.angle_gamma   90.00
#
_symmetry.space_group_name_H-M   'P 1'
#
loop_
_entity.id
_entity.type
_entity.pdbx_description
1 polymer ?
#
loop_
_entity_poly.entity_id
_entity_poly.type
_entity_poly.pdbx_seq_one_letter_code
_entity_poly.pdbx_strand_id
1 'polypeptide(L)'
;MERLRIPFSVAVPDVDETPHAGETPRNLALRLALAKAHAVAQLHPEAVVIGSDQVADLAGQPLGKPGEHARAVQQLRQMRGKTVIFQTALAVVCLSTGFEQVDLAEVRVVFRDLSDEEIEAYLQAEKPYDCAGSAKSEGLGIALLESIDNDDPTALVGLPLIRTSRLLRQAGIKLL
;
A
#
# COMPACT_ATOMS: atom_id res chain seq x y z
N MET A 1 -2.57 1.15 -12.50
CA MET A 1 -1.93 0.74 -13.78
C MET A 1 -2.59 1.35 -15.02
N GLU A 2 -3.90 1.39 -15.14
CA GLU A 2 -4.62 1.98 -16.31
C GLU A 2 -4.13 3.38 -16.74
N ARG A 3 -3.77 4.23 -15.77
CA ARG A 3 -3.21 5.57 -16.04
C ARG A 3 -1.92 5.56 -16.86
N LEU A 4 -1.16 4.45 -16.84
CA LEU A 4 0.05 4.28 -17.65
C LEU A 4 -0.24 3.82 -19.08
N ARG A 5 -1.49 3.44 -19.38
CA ARG A 5 -1.97 3.03 -20.69
C ARG A 5 -1.17 1.89 -21.34
N ILE A 6 -0.59 1.02 -20.53
CA ILE A 6 0.04 -0.22 -20.97
C ILE A 6 -0.87 -1.41 -20.67
N PRO A 7 -0.90 -2.44 -21.51
CA PRO A 7 -1.66 -3.65 -21.21
C PRO A 7 -1.07 -4.35 -19.98
N PHE A 8 -1.94 -4.82 -19.09
CA PHE A 8 -1.55 -5.58 -17.91
C PHE A 8 -2.61 -6.59 -17.53
N SER A 9 -2.20 -7.63 -16.81
CA SER A 9 -3.09 -8.60 -16.17
C SER A 9 -2.88 -8.54 -14.65
N VAL A 10 -3.92 -8.89 -13.89
CA VAL A 10 -3.86 -8.96 -12.42
C VAL A 10 -3.78 -10.41 -11.99
N ALA A 11 -2.86 -10.71 -11.09
CA ALA A 11 -2.74 -12.00 -10.41
C ALA A 11 -2.78 -11.78 -8.90
N VAL A 12 -3.41 -12.71 -8.18
CA VAL A 12 -3.44 -12.71 -6.72
C VAL A 12 -2.44 -13.75 -6.23
N PRO A 13 -1.29 -13.35 -5.68
CA PRO A 13 -0.30 -14.27 -5.14
C PRO A 13 -0.75 -14.81 -3.77
N ASP A 14 -0.41 -16.07 -3.49
CA ASP A 14 -0.51 -16.66 -2.16
C ASP A 14 0.84 -16.50 -1.45
N VAL A 15 0.93 -15.54 -0.53
CA VAL A 15 2.13 -15.26 0.26
C VAL A 15 1.78 -15.09 1.73
N ASP A 16 2.65 -15.51 2.62
CA ASP A 16 2.49 -15.26 4.06
C ASP A 16 2.77 -13.79 4.37
N GLU A 17 1.73 -13.06 4.74
CA GLU A 17 1.77 -11.65 5.11
C GLU A 17 2.07 -11.41 6.60
N THR A 18 2.32 -12.47 7.39
CA THR A 18 2.58 -12.36 8.83
C THR A 18 3.88 -11.58 9.09
N PRO A 19 3.85 -10.51 9.91
CA PRO A 19 5.06 -9.79 10.29
C PRO A 19 6.04 -10.70 11.05
N HIS A 20 7.32 -10.58 10.76
CA HIS A 20 8.36 -11.25 11.51
C HIS A 20 8.62 -10.54 12.85
N ALA A 21 9.15 -11.28 13.84
CA ALA A 21 9.49 -10.69 15.13
C ALA A 21 10.50 -9.54 14.97
N GLY A 22 10.14 -8.35 15.45
CA GLY A 22 10.96 -7.14 15.35
C GLY A 22 11.02 -6.50 13.95
N GLU A 23 10.22 -6.97 13.00
CA GLU A 23 10.17 -6.38 11.66
C GLU A 23 9.49 -5.00 11.70
N THR A 24 10.16 -3.99 11.16
CA THR A 24 9.59 -2.65 11.06
C THR A 24 8.52 -2.59 9.96
N PRO A 25 7.51 -1.68 10.05
CA PRO A 25 6.50 -1.49 9.00
C PRO A 25 7.10 -1.28 7.60
N ARG A 26 8.20 -0.52 7.51
CA ARG A 26 8.96 -0.31 6.27
C ARG A 26 9.50 -1.61 5.69
N ASN A 27 10.17 -2.42 6.51
CA ASN A 27 10.77 -3.70 6.07
C ASN A 27 9.68 -4.71 5.70
N LEU A 28 8.58 -4.75 6.45
CA LEU A 28 7.42 -5.58 6.15
C LEU A 28 6.85 -5.25 4.76
N ALA A 29 6.61 -3.97 4.46
CA ALA A 29 6.10 -3.54 3.15
C ALA A 29 7.05 -3.95 2.01
N LEU A 30 8.35 -3.70 2.16
CA LEU A 30 9.39 -4.07 1.16
C LEU A 30 9.44 -5.58 0.92
N ARG A 31 9.46 -6.37 2.00
CA ARG A 31 9.47 -7.83 1.91
C ARG A 31 8.24 -8.38 1.22
N LEU A 32 7.05 -7.89 1.60
CA LEU A 32 5.80 -8.35 1.01
C LEU A 32 5.66 -7.95 -0.46
N ALA A 33 6.05 -6.74 -0.84
CA ALA A 33 6.04 -6.32 -2.23
C ALA A 33 6.92 -7.25 -3.10
N LEU A 34 8.13 -7.56 -2.62
CA LEU A 34 9.06 -8.45 -3.32
C LEU A 34 8.54 -9.90 -3.37
N ALA A 35 8.05 -10.42 -2.25
CA ALA A 35 7.50 -11.78 -2.19
C ALA A 35 6.31 -11.96 -3.14
N LYS A 36 5.40 -10.96 -3.20
CA LYS A 36 4.27 -10.95 -4.13
C LYS A 36 4.73 -10.93 -5.60
N ALA A 37 5.73 -10.13 -5.92
CA ALA A 37 6.30 -10.09 -7.27
C ALA A 37 6.91 -11.45 -7.66
N HIS A 38 7.73 -12.04 -6.79
CA HIS A 38 8.35 -13.34 -7.05
C HIS A 38 7.34 -14.47 -7.20
N ALA A 39 6.33 -14.56 -6.34
CA ALA A 39 5.32 -15.60 -6.42
C ALA A 39 4.63 -15.65 -7.80
N VAL A 40 4.36 -14.48 -8.38
CA VAL A 40 3.77 -14.38 -9.73
C VAL A 40 4.82 -14.58 -10.83
N ALA A 41 6.03 -14.04 -10.67
CA ALA A 41 7.11 -14.17 -11.65
C ALA A 41 7.54 -15.63 -11.86
N GLN A 42 7.49 -16.47 -10.82
CA GLN A 42 7.75 -17.91 -10.94
C GLN A 42 6.77 -18.62 -11.88
N LEU A 43 5.53 -18.14 -11.95
CA LEU A 43 4.50 -18.68 -12.86
C LEU A 43 4.60 -18.07 -14.27
N HIS A 44 5.21 -16.90 -14.38
CA HIS A 44 5.31 -16.11 -15.61
C HIS A 44 6.74 -15.55 -15.79
N PRO A 45 7.76 -16.39 -16.05
CA PRO A 45 9.16 -15.99 -16.05
C PRO A 45 9.53 -14.88 -17.04
N GLU A 46 8.83 -14.81 -18.17
CA GLU A 46 9.04 -13.81 -19.24
C GLU A 46 8.31 -12.48 -18.97
N ALA A 47 7.41 -12.44 -17.98
CA ALA A 47 6.65 -11.24 -17.71
C ALA A 47 7.44 -10.27 -16.82
N VAL A 48 7.23 -8.97 -17.04
CA VAL A 48 7.62 -7.94 -16.08
C VAL A 48 6.52 -7.84 -15.03
N VAL A 49 6.80 -8.37 -13.85
CA VAL A 49 5.84 -8.46 -12.75
C VAL A 49 6.01 -7.32 -11.77
N ILE A 50 4.91 -6.69 -11.40
CA ILE A 50 4.86 -5.66 -10.35
C ILE A 50 4.19 -6.26 -9.13
N GLY A 51 4.89 -6.28 -8.00
CA GLY A 51 4.33 -6.55 -6.67
C GLY A 51 4.26 -5.25 -5.88
N SER A 52 3.20 -5.06 -5.11
CA SER A 52 3.09 -3.92 -4.20
C SER A 52 2.47 -4.35 -2.88
N ASP A 53 2.90 -3.68 -1.82
CA ASP A 53 2.32 -3.81 -0.49
C ASP A 53 2.31 -2.49 0.25
N GLN A 54 1.30 -2.28 1.09
CA GLN A 54 1.16 -1.08 1.89
C GLN A 54 0.92 -1.41 3.35
N VAL A 55 1.72 -0.81 4.22
CA VAL A 55 1.61 -0.94 5.67
C VAL A 55 1.41 0.43 6.29
N ALA A 56 0.34 0.61 7.05
CA ALA A 56 0.16 1.81 7.88
C ALA A 56 1.02 1.68 9.14
N ASP A 57 1.88 2.66 9.35
CA ASP A 57 2.83 2.76 10.46
C ASP A 57 2.39 3.82 11.45
N LEU A 58 1.95 3.40 12.62
CA LEU A 58 1.65 4.30 13.73
C LEU A 58 2.75 4.21 14.79
N ALA A 59 3.66 5.16 14.78
CA ALA A 59 4.78 5.24 15.73
C ALA A 59 5.62 3.94 15.79
N GLY A 60 5.93 3.34 14.63
CA GLY A 60 6.73 2.11 14.52
C GLY A 60 5.92 0.81 14.65
N GLN A 61 4.60 0.91 14.85
CA GLN A 61 3.72 -0.25 14.94
C GLN A 61 2.91 -0.41 13.65
N PRO A 62 2.97 -1.59 13.00
CA PRO A 62 2.20 -1.84 11.80
C PRO A 62 0.71 -1.97 12.13
N LEU A 63 -0.12 -1.22 11.40
CA LEU A 63 -1.56 -1.40 11.40
C LEU A 63 -1.97 -2.11 10.12
N GLY A 64 -2.37 -3.36 10.24
CA GLY A 64 -2.87 -4.16 9.12
C GLY A 64 -4.32 -3.83 8.77
N LYS A 65 -4.89 -4.67 7.91
CA LYS A 65 -6.33 -4.64 7.60
C LYS A 65 -7.13 -4.99 8.85
N PRO A 66 -8.16 -4.22 9.22
CA PRO A 66 -8.94 -4.50 10.43
C PRO A 66 -9.78 -5.79 10.29
N GLY A 67 -10.24 -6.12 9.10
CA GLY A 67 -11.07 -7.28 8.81
C GLY A 67 -12.51 -7.15 9.31
N GLU A 68 -12.75 -6.45 10.42
CA GLU A 68 -14.06 -6.29 11.05
C GLU A 68 -14.26 -4.87 11.62
N HIS A 69 -15.53 -4.52 11.86
CA HIS A 69 -15.94 -3.19 12.31
C HIS A 69 -15.29 -2.78 13.65
N ALA A 70 -15.32 -3.66 14.65
CA ALA A 70 -14.80 -3.34 15.99
C ALA A 70 -13.31 -3.00 15.96
N ARG A 71 -12.51 -3.72 15.16
CA ARG A 71 -11.08 -3.43 14.96
C ARG A 71 -10.86 -2.13 14.20
N ALA A 72 -11.70 -1.84 13.19
CA ALA A 72 -11.64 -0.59 12.45
C ALA A 72 -11.89 0.62 13.36
N VAL A 73 -12.89 0.55 14.25
CA VAL A 73 -13.15 1.57 15.29
C VAL A 73 -11.90 1.77 16.16
N GLN A 74 -11.31 0.68 16.64
CA GLN A 74 -10.10 0.76 17.48
C GLN A 74 -8.92 1.41 16.74
N GLN A 75 -8.69 1.04 15.48
CA GLN A 75 -7.61 1.63 14.67
C GLN A 75 -7.83 3.13 14.47
N LEU A 76 -9.02 3.57 14.06
CA LEU A 76 -9.33 4.99 13.86
C LEU A 76 -9.20 5.80 15.16
N ARG A 77 -9.64 5.25 16.31
CA ARG A 77 -9.42 5.87 17.62
C ARG A 77 -7.93 6.00 17.97
N GLN A 78 -7.11 5.03 17.60
CA GLN A 78 -5.66 5.10 17.82
C GLN A 78 -4.99 6.15 16.93
N MET A 79 -5.50 6.36 15.72
CA MET A 79 -4.93 7.28 14.72
C MET A 79 -5.42 8.72 14.83
N ARG A 80 -6.61 8.97 15.41
CA ARG A 80 -7.18 10.31 15.52
C ARG A 80 -6.20 11.30 16.16
N GLY A 81 -6.06 12.48 15.58
CA GLY A 81 -5.15 13.53 16.01
C GLY A 81 -3.67 13.20 15.87
N LYS A 82 -3.33 12.10 15.17
CA LYS A 82 -1.93 11.65 15.03
C LYS A 82 -1.47 11.63 13.58
N THR A 83 -0.15 11.56 13.42
CA THR A 83 0.49 11.27 12.14
C THR A 83 0.67 9.77 11.98
N VAL A 84 0.25 9.26 10.82
CA VAL A 84 0.48 7.88 10.37
C VAL A 84 1.35 7.94 9.12
N ILE A 85 2.36 7.07 9.02
CA ILE A 85 3.17 6.92 7.81
C ILE A 85 2.67 5.69 7.04
N PHE A 86 2.18 5.88 5.83
CA PHE A 86 1.88 4.76 4.96
C PHE A 86 3.13 4.39 4.18
N GLN A 87 3.68 3.22 4.47
CA GLN A 87 4.84 2.63 3.80
C GLN A 87 4.34 1.86 2.59
N THR A 88 4.42 2.46 1.39
CA THR A 88 3.94 1.83 0.16
C THR A 88 5.13 1.36 -0.68
N ALA A 89 5.42 0.07 -0.60
CA ALA A 89 6.49 -0.57 -1.35
C ALA A 89 6.02 -1.10 -2.69
N LEU A 90 6.93 -1.12 -3.67
CA LEU A 90 6.76 -1.82 -4.93
C LEU A 90 8.03 -2.59 -5.27
N ALA A 91 7.85 -3.71 -5.95
CA ALA A 91 8.93 -4.49 -6.57
C ALA A 91 8.60 -4.70 -8.04
N VAL A 92 9.61 -4.63 -8.91
CA VAL A 92 9.50 -5.00 -10.32
C VAL A 92 10.50 -6.12 -10.59
N VAL A 93 10.00 -7.26 -11.04
CA VAL A 93 10.79 -8.49 -11.26
C VAL A 93 10.51 -9.03 -12.66
N CYS A 94 11.59 -9.45 -13.36
CA CYS A 94 11.49 -10.23 -14.59
C CYS A 94 12.57 -11.33 -14.55
N LEU A 95 12.15 -12.59 -14.37
CA LEU A 95 13.10 -13.69 -14.16
C LEU A 95 13.95 -13.99 -15.40
N SER A 96 13.39 -13.91 -16.61
CA SER A 96 14.12 -14.20 -17.85
C SER A 96 15.27 -13.22 -18.11
N THR A 97 15.16 -11.98 -17.64
CA THR A 97 16.21 -10.96 -17.80
C THR A 97 17.09 -10.79 -16.55
N GLY A 98 16.71 -11.43 -15.44
CA GLY A 98 17.34 -11.24 -14.13
C GLY A 98 17.10 -9.83 -13.54
N PHE A 99 16.10 -9.11 -14.04
CA PHE A 99 15.76 -7.77 -13.51
C PHE A 99 15.00 -7.89 -12.20
N GLU A 100 15.52 -7.23 -11.18
CA GLU A 100 14.87 -7.10 -9.87
C GLU A 100 15.19 -5.75 -9.25
N GLN A 101 14.17 -4.97 -8.98
CA GLN A 101 14.31 -3.68 -8.29
C GLN A 101 13.15 -3.48 -7.32
N VAL A 102 13.46 -2.91 -6.17
CA VAL A 102 12.47 -2.57 -5.12
C VAL A 102 12.58 -1.10 -4.78
N ASP A 103 11.46 -0.45 -4.53
CA ASP A 103 11.39 0.94 -4.11
C ASP A 103 10.24 1.14 -3.11
N LEU A 104 10.23 2.26 -2.40
CA LEU A 104 9.23 2.55 -1.38
C LEU A 104 8.89 4.05 -1.39
N ALA A 105 7.60 4.34 -1.36
CA ALA A 105 7.06 5.66 -1.11
C ALA A 105 6.56 5.76 0.33
N GLU A 106 7.01 6.79 1.04
CA GLU A 106 6.46 7.15 2.34
C GLU A 106 5.41 8.24 2.16
N VAL A 107 4.20 7.99 2.64
CA VAL A 107 3.12 8.96 2.65
C VAL A 107 2.81 9.34 4.09
N ARG A 108 3.07 10.58 4.44
CA ARG A 108 2.75 11.13 5.77
C ARG A 108 1.31 11.64 5.77
N VAL A 109 0.49 11.05 6.61
CA VAL A 109 -0.93 11.41 6.74
C VAL A 109 -1.19 11.90 8.16
N VAL A 110 -1.74 13.10 8.30
CA VAL A 110 -2.21 13.63 9.58
C VAL A 110 -3.72 13.42 9.65
N PHE A 111 -4.16 12.67 10.65
CA PHE A 111 -5.58 12.46 10.93
C PHE A 111 -6.13 13.61 11.77
N ARG A 112 -7.36 14.03 11.47
CA ARG A 112 -8.13 14.98 12.30
C ARG A 112 -8.37 14.37 13.69
N ASP A 113 -8.68 15.23 14.66
CA ASP A 113 -9.20 14.79 15.96
C ASP A 113 -10.67 14.41 15.81
N LEU A 114 -10.89 13.15 15.42
CA LEU A 114 -12.19 12.60 15.07
C LEU A 114 -13.03 12.30 16.32
N SER A 115 -14.32 12.63 16.31
CA SER A 115 -15.24 12.12 17.32
C SER A 115 -15.59 10.65 17.06
N ASP A 116 -16.15 9.97 18.08
CA ASP A 116 -16.59 8.59 17.92
C ASP A 116 -17.77 8.49 16.95
N GLU A 117 -18.63 9.52 16.89
CA GLU A 117 -19.72 9.62 15.94
C GLU A 117 -19.23 9.76 14.49
N GLU A 118 -18.19 10.56 14.25
CA GLU A 118 -17.55 10.67 12.92
C GLU A 118 -16.94 9.36 12.47
N ILE A 119 -16.24 8.65 13.39
CA ILE A 119 -15.65 7.33 13.12
C ILE A 119 -16.76 6.34 12.72
N GLU A 120 -17.83 6.27 13.50
CA GLU A 120 -18.94 5.35 13.23
C GLU A 120 -19.64 5.69 11.91
N ALA A 121 -19.94 6.96 11.65
CA ALA A 121 -20.57 7.40 10.40
C ALA A 121 -19.72 7.04 9.17
N TYR A 122 -18.39 7.24 9.24
CA TYR A 122 -17.47 6.85 8.19
C TYR A 122 -17.50 5.34 7.95
N LEU A 123 -17.35 4.54 9.00
CA LEU A 123 -17.28 3.08 8.89
C LEU A 123 -18.57 2.46 8.37
N GLN A 124 -19.73 3.04 8.71
CA GLN A 124 -21.02 2.60 8.17
C GLN A 124 -21.15 2.91 6.67
N ALA A 125 -20.65 4.06 6.23
CA ALA A 125 -20.74 4.50 4.84
C ALA A 125 -19.72 3.77 3.92
N GLU A 126 -18.45 3.65 4.33
CA GLU A 126 -17.37 3.19 3.47
C GLU A 126 -17.03 1.70 3.64
N LYS A 127 -17.21 1.15 4.86
CA LYS A 127 -16.89 -0.25 5.22
C LYS A 127 -15.47 -0.69 4.80
N PRO A 128 -14.41 0.04 5.17
CA PRO A 128 -13.05 -0.13 4.66
C PRO A 128 -12.28 -1.24 5.40
N TYR A 129 -12.89 -2.41 5.56
CA TYR A 129 -12.33 -3.48 6.41
C TYR A 129 -11.17 -4.24 5.76
N ASP A 130 -10.95 -4.04 4.47
CA ASP A 130 -9.87 -4.58 3.66
C ASP A 130 -8.71 -3.58 3.42
N CYS A 131 -8.80 -2.37 4.00
CA CYS A 131 -7.80 -1.32 3.86
C CYS A 131 -6.87 -1.25 5.08
N ALA A 132 -5.57 -1.12 4.87
CA ALA A 132 -4.60 -0.88 5.93
C ALA A 132 -4.93 0.42 6.69
N GLY A 133 -4.95 0.36 8.04
CA GLY A 133 -5.30 1.49 8.87
C GLY A 133 -6.76 1.94 8.75
N SER A 134 -7.66 1.11 8.20
CA SER A 134 -9.10 1.40 8.08
C SER A 134 -9.43 2.71 7.32
N ALA A 135 -8.50 3.22 6.52
CA ALA A 135 -8.67 4.48 5.80
C ALA A 135 -8.60 4.26 4.30
N LYS A 136 -9.64 4.73 3.58
CA LYS A 136 -9.74 4.65 2.13
C LYS A 136 -9.76 6.05 1.55
N SER A 137 -8.56 6.56 1.25
CA SER A 137 -8.35 7.97 0.86
C SER A 137 -8.95 8.33 -0.49
N GLU A 138 -9.13 7.37 -1.39
CA GLU A 138 -9.82 7.53 -2.67
C GLU A 138 -11.35 7.58 -2.55
N GLY A 139 -11.88 7.29 -1.37
CA GLY A 139 -13.29 7.40 -1.00
C GLY A 139 -13.52 8.41 0.11
N LEU A 140 -14.52 8.16 0.96
CA LEU A 140 -14.90 9.04 2.06
C LEU A 140 -13.79 9.19 3.12
N GLY A 141 -12.83 8.28 3.16
CA GLY A 141 -11.67 8.36 4.08
C GLY A 141 -10.86 9.64 3.96
N ILE A 142 -10.92 10.34 2.83
CA ILE A 142 -10.28 11.67 2.68
C ILE A 142 -10.81 12.68 3.71
N ALA A 143 -12.06 12.56 4.16
CA ALA A 143 -12.67 13.45 5.16
C ALA A 143 -12.14 13.23 6.59
N LEU A 144 -11.43 12.12 6.84
CA LEU A 144 -10.78 11.83 8.12
C LEU A 144 -9.47 12.59 8.29
N LEU A 145 -8.93 13.18 7.22
CA LEU A 145 -7.56 13.65 7.15
C LEU A 145 -7.47 15.17 7.28
N GLU A 146 -6.44 15.63 7.98
CA GLU A 146 -6.04 17.04 8.04
C GLU A 146 -5.09 17.38 6.89
N SER A 147 -4.13 16.49 6.60
CA SER A 147 -3.16 16.70 5.53
C SER A 147 -2.55 15.38 5.04
N ILE A 148 -2.08 15.43 3.79
CA ILE A 148 -1.29 14.36 3.16
C ILE A 148 -0.03 14.99 2.59
N ASP A 149 1.15 14.46 2.94
CA ASP A 149 2.44 14.86 2.38
C ASP A 149 3.12 13.65 1.74
N ASN A 150 3.38 13.74 0.44
CA ASN A 150 4.04 12.70 -0.36
C ASN A 150 4.64 13.28 -1.65
N ASP A 151 5.56 12.51 -2.25
CA ASP A 151 6.19 12.82 -3.55
C ASP A 151 5.69 11.92 -4.70
N ASP A 152 4.72 11.02 -4.43
CA ASP A 152 4.04 10.18 -5.41
C ASP A 152 2.54 10.12 -5.10
N PRO A 153 1.72 10.96 -5.78
CA PRO A 153 0.32 11.19 -5.40
C PRO A 153 -0.57 9.95 -5.48
N THR A 154 -0.08 8.86 -6.03
CA THR A 154 -0.82 7.59 -6.11
C THR A 154 -0.40 6.57 -5.05
N ALA A 155 0.65 6.89 -4.28
CA ALA A 155 1.20 5.95 -3.30
C ALA A 155 0.19 5.59 -2.21
N LEU A 156 -0.60 6.55 -1.71
CA LEU A 156 -1.59 6.29 -0.67
C LEU A 156 -2.71 5.33 -1.11
N VAL A 157 -2.98 5.27 -2.42
CA VAL A 157 -3.96 4.32 -3.01
C VAL A 157 -3.39 2.90 -3.16
N GLY A 158 -2.08 2.72 -2.90
CA GLY A 158 -1.44 1.40 -2.82
C GLY A 158 -0.44 1.07 -3.93
N LEU A 159 -0.30 1.91 -4.99
CA LEU A 159 0.73 1.75 -6.01
C LEU A 159 1.33 3.10 -6.41
N PRO A 160 2.63 3.36 -6.08
CA PRO A 160 3.29 4.62 -6.39
C PRO A 160 3.69 4.68 -7.87
N LEU A 161 2.85 5.31 -8.72
CA LEU A 161 2.99 5.25 -10.18
C LEU A 161 4.18 6.03 -10.75
N ILE A 162 4.67 7.05 -10.06
CA ILE A 162 5.91 7.74 -10.47
C ILE A 162 7.09 6.77 -10.36
N ARG A 163 7.21 6.09 -9.22
CA ARG A 163 8.24 5.07 -8.99
C ARG A 163 8.05 3.86 -9.89
N THR A 164 6.81 3.38 -10.03
CA THR A 164 6.45 2.28 -10.94
C THR A 164 6.91 2.59 -12.37
N SER A 165 6.61 3.79 -12.89
CA SER A 165 7.02 4.21 -14.23
C SER A 165 8.53 4.21 -14.39
N ARG A 166 9.27 4.63 -13.36
CA ARG A 166 10.74 4.62 -13.36
C ARG A 166 11.27 3.19 -13.45
N LEU A 167 10.79 2.28 -12.60
CA LEU A 167 11.26 0.89 -12.59
C LEU A 167 10.85 0.13 -13.85
N LEU A 168 9.67 0.38 -14.41
CA LEU A 168 9.25 -0.21 -15.67
C LEU A 168 10.18 0.19 -16.84
N ARG A 169 10.57 1.46 -16.92
CA ARG A 169 11.55 1.91 -17.94
C ARG A 169 12.92 1.24 -17.76
N GLN A 170 13.37 1.04 -16.51
CA GLN A 170 14.60 0.31 -16.22
C GLN A 170 14.51 -1.17 -16.61
N ALA A 171 13.32 -1.77 -16.49
CA ALA A 171 13.04 -3.13 -16.96
C ALA A 171 12.83 -3.23 -18.49
N GLY A 172 13.01 -2.14 -19.24
CA GLY A 172 12.90 -2.13 -20.70
C GLY A 172 11.48 -1.87 -21.25
N ILE A 173 10.50 -1.55 -20.39
CA ILE A 173 9.14 -1.23 -20.83
C ILE A 173 9.07 0.21 -21.33
N LYS A 174 8.70 0.39 -22.59
CA LYS A 174 8.49 1.71 -23.20
C LYS A 174 7.12 2.24 -22.78
N LEU A 175 7.09 3.41 -22.12
CA LEU A 175 5.87 4.07 -21.65
C LEU A 175 5.44 5.24 -22.56
N LEU A 176 6.42 5.94 -23.18
CA LEU A 176 6.22 7.10 -24.03
C LEU A 176 7.04 6.98 -25.30
#